data_cf9555c3ba6d84e9a0034a44b48a9847
#
_entry.id   cf9555c3ba6d84e9a0034a44b48a9847
#
_cell.length_a   1.000
_cell.length_b   1.000
_cell.length_c   1.000
_cell.angle_alpha   90.00
_cell.angle_beta   90.00
_cell.angle_gamma   90.00
#
_symmetry.space_group_name_H-M   'P 1'
#
loop_
_entity.id
_entity.type
_entity.pdbx_description
1 polymer ?
#
loop_
_entity_poly.entity_id
_entity_poly.type
_entity_poly.pdbx_seq_one_letter_code
_entity_poly.pdbx_strand_id
1 'polypeptide(L)'
;MPTDRIAVVDVETTGLSPWRHDRIVEIAIVLVSPDGEIHAEYETLVNPDRDLGPTRIHQILASDVLRAPTFADMAGDVLEILRDGVAIAGHNVSFDMNFLVKEYERLGVIIPETPLLCTFRLLGRNSLTECCDELGIPFDGVAHRAMSDALATAHIVSWLCAEDRRLLDSHRLTNIVWPSVPALHTQCYRREDATRMQAEPPGFLQRIATKIHHDVDAETPNVLAYLALVGRILEDRIIDASEEDALVDAALNLQLSKAQLDSAHRTYLHNLAVLALADGVVSEAERRDLHAVARLLGQDNSQLDGVLETAAAQLASTNPGHTKSTDESEF
;
A
#
# COMPACT_ATOMS: atom_id res chain seq x y z
N MET A 1 -24.07 -2.54 31.95
CA MET A 1 -24.66 -3.22 30.78
C MET A 1 -23.62 -3.14 29.70
N PRO A 2 -23.24 -4.21 28.97
CA PRO A 2 -22.45 -4.01 27.81
C PRO A 2 -23.23 -3.04 26.91
N THR A 3 -22.64 -1.90 26.59
CA THR A 3 -23.20 -0.96 25.62
C THR A 3 -23.25 -1.66 24.28
N ASP A 4 -24.45 -1.75 23.68
CA ASP A 4 -24.58 -2.25 22.32
C ASP A 4 -23.68 -1.40 21.40
N ARG A 5 -22.77 -2.02 20.68
CA ARG A 5 -21.89 -1.36 19.71
C ARG A 5 -22.23 -1.82 18.32
N ILE A 6 -22.22 -0.94 17.37
CA ILE A 6 -22.49 -1.22 15.96
C ILE A 6 -21.17 -1.06 15.22
N ALA A 7 -20.77 -2.07 14.47
CA ALA A 7 -19.57 -2.00 13.60
C ALA A 7 -19.98 -1.37 12.26
N VAL A 8 -19.59 -0.13 12.04
CA VAL A 8 -19.81 0.58 10.78
C VAL A 8 -18.58 0.38 9.90
N VAL A 9 -18.80 -0.16 8.71
CA VAL A 9 -17.72 -0.55 7.77
C VAL A 9 -17.83 0.29 6.51
N ASP A 10 -16.68 0.70 6.00
CA ASP A 10 -16.50 1.30 4.69
C ASP A 10 -15.18 0.85 4.07
N VAL A 11 -15.14 0.59 2.75
CA VAL A 11 -13.94 0.16 2.04
C VAL A 11 -13.76 0.92 0.72
N GLU A 12 -12.50 1.28 0.43
CA GLU A 12 -12.08 1.66 -0.93
C GLU A 12 -11.48 0.45 -1.65
N THR A 13 -11.67 0.39 -2.97
CA THR A 13 -11.40 -0.84 -3.72
C THR A 13 -10.76 -0.58 -5.08
N THR A 14 -10.07 -1.59 -5.64
CA THR A 14 -9.46 -1.51 -6.98
C THR A 14 -10.49 -1.51 -8.12
N GLY A 15 -11.77 -1.74 -7.83
CA GLY A 15 -12.85 -1.79 -8.82
C GLY A 15 -14.17 -2.17 -8.17
N LEU A 16 -15.17 -2.51 -8.96
CA LEU A 16 -16.54 -2.69 -8.47
C LEU A 16 -16.95 -4.15 -8.22
N SER A 17 -16.08 -5.12 -8.53
CA SER A 17 -16.47 -6.54 -8.53
C SER A 17 -15.43 -7.44 -7.85
N PRO A 18 -15.64 -7.82 -6.59
CA PRO A 18 -14.75 -8.74 -5.88
C PRO A 18 -14.68 -10.13 -6.55
N TRP A 19 -15.71 -10.51 -7.33
CA TRP A 19 -15.75 -11.73 -8.12
C TRP A 19 -14.88 -11.69 -9.39
N ARG A 20 -14.48 -10.48 -9.83
CA ARG A 20 -13.55 -10.24 -10.97
C ARG A 20 -12.15 -9.88 -10.48
N HIS A 21 -11.77 -10.37 -9.29
CA HIS A 21 -10.48 -10.17 -8.67
C HIS A 21 -10.20 -8.74 -8.15
N ASP A 22 -11.20 -7.86 -8.06
CA ASP A 22 -10.98 -6.59 -7.37
C ASP A 22 -10.74 -6.81 -5.88
N ARG A 23 -9.92 -5.96 -5.29
CA ARG A 23 -9.38 -6.06 -3.94
C ARG A 23 -9.69 -4.80 -3.13
N ILE A 24 -9.59 -4.90 -1.82
CA ILE A 24 -9.64 -3.76 -0.91
C ILE A 24 -8.29 -3.03 -0.96
N VAL A 25 -8.31 -1.69 -0.98
CA VAL A 25 -7.13 -0.81 -0.90
C VAL A 25 -7.11 0.07 0.33
N GLU A 26 -8.26 0.27 0.97
CA GLU A 26 -8.40 0.94 2.26
C GLU A 26 -9.62 0.36 2.98
N ILE A 27 -9.54 0.25 4.28
CA ILE A 27 -10.66 -0.18 5.12
C ILE A 27 -10.75 0.71 6.35
N ALA A 28 -11.98 1.07 6.71
CA ALA A 28 -12.30 1.69 7.99
C ALA A 28 -13.43 0.93 8.68
N ILE A 29 -13.32 0.79 10.00
CA ILE A 29 -14.37 0.25 10.86
C ILE A 29 -14.49 1.14 12.09
N VAL A 30 -15.69 1.64 12.33
CA VAL A 30 -16.02 2.47 13.50
C VAL A 30 -16.97 1.70 14.40
N LEU A 31 -16.62 1.51 15.67
CA LEU A 31 -17.52 0.98 16.67
C LEU A 31 -18.26 2.13 17.34
N VAL A 32 -19.54 2.24 17.09
CA VAL A 32 -20.41 3.32 17.63
C VAL A 32 -21.57 2.72 18.43
N SER A 33 -21.91 3.35 19.55
CA SER A 33 -23.14 3.02 20.29
C SER A 33 -24.37 3.73 19.70
N PRO A 34 -25.57 3.25 19.97
CA PRO A 34 -26.81 3.88 19.48
C PRO A 34 -27.01 5.35 19.89
N ASP A 35 -26.35 5.80 20.95
CA ASP A 35 -26.36 7.18 21.43
C ASP A 35 -25.24 8.05 20.80
N GLY A 36 -24.43 7.48 19.90
CA GLY A 36 -23.45 8.20 19.12
C GLY A 36 -22.05 8.26 19.72
N GLU A 37 -21.80 7.56 20.84
CA GLU A 37 -20.44 7.46 21.38
C GLU A 37 -19.59 6.52 20.53
N ILE A 38 -18.44 7.03 20.05
CA ILE A 38 -17.46 6.24 19.31
C ILE A 38 -16.52 5.56 20.32
N HIS A 39 -16.49 4.22 20.27
CA HIS A 39 -15.71 3.39 21.18
C HIS A 39 -14.38 2.95 20.61
N ALA A 40 -14.29 2.76 19.29
CA ALA A 40 -13.06 2.38 18.60
C ALA A 40 -13.13 2.80 17.13
N GLU A 41 -11.96 3.08 16.58
CA GLU A 41 -11.73 3.35 15.17
C GLU A 41 -10.59 2.46 14.68
N TYR A 42 -10.80 1.82 13.56
CA TYR A 42 -9.78 1.03 12.86
C TYR A 42 -9.69 1.52 11.43
N GLU A 43 -8.52 1.95 11.00
CA GLU A 43 -8.28 2.45 9.65
C GLU A 43 -6.90 2.02 9.17
N THR A 44 -6.84 1.46 7.99
CA THR A 44 -5.56 1.19 7.34
C THR A 44 -5.70 1.14 5.82
N LEU A 45 -4.67 1.60 5.12
CA LEU A 45 -4.43 1.23 3.74
C LEU A 45 -4.14 -0.27 3.67
N VAL A 46 -4.45 -0.88 2.53
CA VAL A 46 -4.22 -2.30 2.27
C VAL A 46 -3.44 -2.44 0.97
N ASN A 47 -2.35 -3.18 1.00
CA ASN A 47 -1.66 -3.56 -0.23
C ASN A 47 -2.49 -4.64 -0.95
N PRO A 48 -3.10 -4.33 -2.11
CA PRO A 48 -3.96 -5.27 -2.82
C PRO A 48 -3.18 -6.30 -3.62
N ASP A 49 -1.84 -6.19 -3.69
CA ASP A 49 -0.96 -7.01 -4.52
C ASP A 49 -1.39 -7.05 -6.00
N ARG A 50 -1.84 -5.89 -6.50
CA ARG A 50 -2.28 -5.67 -7.88
C ARG A 50 -2.42 -4.18 -8.21
N ASP A 51 -2.73 -3.88 -9.48
CA ASP A 51 -3.10 -2.54 -9.94
C ASP A 51 -4.28 -1.95 -9.15
N LEU A 52 -4.18 -0.67 -8.75
CA LEU A 52 -5.15 0.00 -7.88
C LEU A 52 -6.45 0.41 -8.56
N GLY A 53 -6.54 0.31 -9.89
CA GLY A 53 -7.75 0.67 -10.62
C GLY A 53 -8.05 2.17 -10.63
N PRO A 54 -9.27 2.61 -10.23
CA PRO A 54 -9.72 3.99 -10.45
C PRO A 54 -9.18 4.98 -9.40
N THR A 55 -7.87 5.21 -9.38
CA THR A 55 -7.18 6.14 -8.45
C THR A 55 -7.79 7.54 -8.40
N ARG A 56 -8.49 7.97 -9.45
CA ARG A 56 -9.22 9.26 -9.47
C ARG A 56 -10.39 9.32 -8.48
N ILE A 57 -10.90 8.18 -8.01
CA ILE A 57 -12.03 8.10 -7.06
C ILE A 57 -11.48 8.11 -5.64
N HIS A 58 -10.75 7.07 -5.25
CA HIS A 58 -10.21 6.94 -3.89
C HIS A 58 -8.91 7.73 -3.65
N GLN A 59 -8.25 8.26 -4.70
CA GLN A 59 -7.03 9.08 -4.63
C GLN A 59 -5.83 8.40 -3.96
N ILE A 60 -5.84 7.06 -3.85
CA ILE A 60 -4.72 6.27 -3.34
C ILE A 60 -3.79 5.94 -4.51
N LEU A 61 -2.51 6.23 -4.36
CA LEU A 61 -1.48 5.92 -5.35
C LEU A 61 -0.82 4.57 -5.03
N ALA A 62 -0.20 3.95 -6.04
CA ALA A 62 0.54 2.71 -5.83
C ALA A 62 1.66 2.86 -4.78
N SER A 63 2.34 4.02 -4.75
CA SER A 63 3.34 4.36 -3.74
C SER A 63 2.79 4.38 -2.30
N ASP A 64 1.49 4.63 -2.13
CA ASP A 64 0.88 4.76 -0.81
C ASP A 64 0.66 3.40 -0.15
N VAL A 65 0.44 2.36 -0.95
CA VAL A 65 0.11 1.00 -0.46
C VAL A 65 1.30 0.04 -0.43
N LEU A 66 2.46 0.42 -0.99
CA LEU A 66 3.63 -0.46 -1.05
C LEU A 66 4.09 -0.99 0.32
N ARG A 67 3.86 -0.23 1.38
CA ARG A 67 4.24 -0.57 2.76
C ARG A 67 3.05 -0.90 3.65
N ALA A 68 1.85 -0.80 3.08
CA ALA A 68 0.64 -1.17 3.78
C ALA A 68 0.58 -2.69 3.96
N PRO A 69 -0.04 -3.18 5.04
CA PRO A 69 -0.25 -4.61 5.22
C PRO A 69 -1.12 -5.16 4.08
N THR A 70 -0.93 -6.43 3.75
CA THR A 70 -1.88 -7.18 2.92
C THR A 70 -3.14 -7.50 3.74
N PHE A 71 -4.24 -7.86 3.07
CA PHE A 71 -5.44 -8.27 3.80
C PHE A 71 -5.18 -9.51 4.68
N ALA A 72 -4.28 -10.40 4.26
CA ALA A 72 -3.90 -11.58 5.05
C ALA A 72 -3.29 -11.21 6.40
N ASP A 73 -2.47 -10.15 6.44
CA ASP A 73 -1.80 -9.71 7.67
C ASP A 73 -2.79 -9.15 8.70
N MET A 74 -3.89 -8.55 8.25
CA MET A 74 -4.86 -7.85 9.09
C MET A 74 -6.21 -8.56 9.26
N ALA A 75 -6.40 -9.69 8.60
CA ALA A 75 -7.70 -10.40 8.57
C ALA A 75 -8.21 -10.76 9.98
N GLY A 76 -7.33 -11.16 10.89
CA GLY A 76 -7.70 -11.45 12.27
C GLY A 76 -8.15 -10.22 13.04
N ASP A 77 -7.46 -9.09 12.85
CA ASP A 77 -7.75 -7.82 13.52
C ASP A 77 -9.10 -7.25 13.05
N VAL A 78 -9.35 -7.28 11.73
CA VAL A 78 -10.65 -6.90 11.14
C VAL A 78 -11.78 -7.76 11.70
N LEU A 79 -11.57 -9.07 11.79
CA LEU A 79 -12.59 -9.99 12.30
C LEU A 79 -12.87 -9.76 13.79
N GLU A 80 -11.84 -9.44 14.57
CA GLU A 80 -11.97 -9.15 16.00
C GLU A 80 -12.86 -7.92 16.22
N ILE A 81 -12.61 -6.82 15.51
CA ILE A 81 -13.41 -5.60 15.65
C ILE A 81 -14.85 -5.76 15.12
N LEU A 82 -15.07 -6.52 14.03
CA LEU A 82 -16.42 -6.82 13.56
C LEU A 82 -17.23 -7.63 14.56
N ARG A 83 -16.58 -8.55 15.30
CA ARG A 83 -17.22 -9.38 16.33
C ARG A 83 -17.59 -8.61 17.59
N ASP A 84 -16.94 -7.48 17.86
CA ASP A 84 -17.24 -6.62 19.00
C ASP A 84 -18.55 -5.81 18.77
N GLY A 85 -19.02 -5.77 17.53
CA GLY A 85 -20.31 -5.18 17.16
C GLY A 85 -21.48 -6.15 17.37
N VAL A 86 -22.62 -5.63 17.88
CA VAL A 86 -23.89 -6.37 17.92
C VAL A 86 -24.63 -6.33 16.59
N ALA A 87 -24.23 -5.45 15.67
CA ALA A 87 -24.72 -5.32 14.31
C ALA A 87 -23.61 -4.80 13.41
N ILE A 88 -23.71 -5.08 12.11
CA ILE A 88 -22.85 -4.50 11.07
C ILE A 88 -23.67 -3.51 10.25
N ALA A 89 -23.13 -2.31 10.08
CA ALA A 89 -23.78 -1.24 9.33
C ALA A 89 -22.82 -0.64 8.29
N GLY A 90 -23.38 0.09 7.30
CA GLY A 90 -22.63 0.84 6.32
C GLY A 90 -23.56 1.56 5.33
N HIS A 91 -23.00 2.43 4.51
CA HIS A 91 -23.74 3.09 3.45
C HIS A 91 -23.59 2.32 2.14
N ASN A 92 -24.60 1.53 1.77
CA ASN A 92 -24.51 0.45 0.77
C ASN A 92 -23.67 -0.74 1.24
N VAL A 93 -23.73 -1.07 2.50
CA VAL A 93 -22.89 -2.06 3.22
C VAL A 93 -22.80 -3.44 2.54
N SER A 94 -23.71 -3.78 1.65
CA SER A 94 -23.61 -5.02 0.88
C SER A 94 -22.42 -5.02 -0.07
N PHE A 95 -21.99 -3.84 -0.56
CA PHE A 95 -20.79 -3.69 -1.36
C PHE A 95 -19.56 -4.03 -0.52
N ASP A 96 -19.39 -3.40 0.63
CA ASP A 96 -18.26 -3.56 1.53
C ASP A 96 -18.14 -5.01 2.03
N MET A 97 -19.25 -5.57 2.47
CA MET A 97 -19.28 -6.94 2.97
C MET A 97 -18.99 -7.99 1.87
N ASN A 98 -19.38 -7.73 0.62
CA ASN A 98 -19.03 -8.61 -0.48
C ASN A 98 -17.51 -8.64 -0.72
N PHE A 99 -16.83 -7.50 -0.60
CA PHE A 99 -15.38 -7.44 -0.67
C PHE A 99 -14.74 -8.17 0.51
N LEU A 100 -15.18 -7.90 1.73
CA LEU A 100 -14.68 -8.61 2.91
C LEU A 100 -14.86 -10.14 2.79
N VAL A 101 -16.05 -10.60 2.44
CA VAL A 101 -16.31 -12.03 2.24
C VAL A 101 -15.35 -12.65 1.22
N LYS A 102 -15.07 -11.94 0.12
CA LYS A 102 -14.15 -12.44 -0.92
C LYS A 102 -12.69 -12.39 -0.48
N GLU A 103 -12.26 -11.39 0.29
CA GLU A 103 -10.92 -11.38 0.86
C GLU A 103 -10.71 -12.55 1.83
N TYR A 104 -11.67 -12.83 2.70
CA TYR A 104 -11.61 -13.99 3.59
C TYR A 104 -11.67 -15.31 2.82
N GLU A 105 -12.50 -15.41 1.77
CA GLU A 105 -12.60 -16.62 0.93
C GLU A 105 -11.25 -16.94 0.25
N ARG A 106 -10.48 -15.93 -0.17
CA ARG A 106 -9.11 -16.10 -0.70
C ARG A 106 -8.15 -16.68 0.33
N LEU A 107 -8.39 -16.43 1.61
CA LEU A 107 -7.64 -17.02 2.72
C LEU A 107 -8.19 -18.40 3.16
N GLY A 108 -9.17 -18.93 2.45
CA GLY A 108 -9.83 -20.18 2.83
C GLY A 108 -10.76 -20.06 4.05
N VAL A 109 -11.14 -18.84 4.42
CA VAL A 109 -12.01 -18.54 5.56
C VAL A 109 -13.40 -18.20 5.06
N ILE A 110 -14.42 -18.84 5.65
CA ILE A 110 -15.83 -18.59 5.29
C ILE A 110 -16.44 -17.67 6.33
N ILE A 111 -16.84 -16.48 5.91
CA ILE A 111 -17.61 -15.55 6.72
C ILE A 111 -19.09 -15.94 6.65
N PRO A 112 -19.78 -16.12 7.78
CA PRO A 112 -21.18 -16.45 7.79
C PRO A 112 -22.03 -15.30 7.24
N GLU A 113 -23.17 -15.64 6.64
CA GLU A 113 -24.15 -14.63 6.25
C GLU A 113 -24.67 -13.88 7.50
N THR A 114 -24.63 -12.57 7.45
CA THR A 114 -24.98 -11.69 8.56
C THR A 114 -26.08 -10.71 8.16
N PRO A 115 -27.03 -10.37 9.04
CA PRO A 115 -27.93 -9.27 8.79
C PRO A 115 -27.16 -7.94 8.76
N LEU A 116 -27.46 -7.09 7.76
CA LEU A 116 -26.75 -5.85 7.51
C LEU A 116 -27.68 -4.65 7.64
N LEU A 117 -27.30 -3.66 8.44
CA LEU A 117 -27.98 -2.38 8.55
C LEU A 117 -27.46 -1.44 7.46
N CYS A 118 -28.27 -1.20 6.43
CA CYS A 118 -27.86 -0.43 5.26
C CYS A 118 -28.52 0.96 5.26
N THR A 119 -27.77 2.01 5.59
CA THR A 119 -28.29 3.39 5.63
C THR A 119 -28.76 3.86 4.25
N PHE A 120 -28.08 3.48 3.17
CA PHE A 120 -28.47 3.76 1.80
C PHE A 120 -29.89 3.26 1.47
N ARG A 121 -30.27 2.08 1.96
CA ARG A 121 -31.63 1.52 1.75
C ARG A 121 -32.68 2.19 2.64
N LEU A 122 -32.31 2.51 3.87
CA LEU A 122 -33.20 3.11 4.86
C LEU A 122 -33.54 4.56 4.52
N LEU A 123 -32.62 5.31 3.92
CA LEU A 123 -32.74 6.73 3.59
C LEU A 123 -33.08 6.99 2.11
N GLY A 124 -33.70 6.04 1.42
CA GLY A 124 -34.24 6.27 0.09
C GLY A 124 -33.25 6.20 -1.07
N ARG A 125 -32.04 5.64 -0.85
CA ARG A 125 -31.00 5.46 -1.85
C ARG A 125 -30.33 6.75 -2.34
N ASN A 126 -30.21 7.73 -1.47
CA ASN A 126 -29.42 8.94 -1.70
C ASN A 126 -27.93 8.68 -1.44
N SER A 127 -27.03 9.50 -1.97
CA SER A 127 -25.62 9.44 -1.63
C SER A 127 -25.39 9.77 -0.15
N LEU A 128 -24.24 9.35 0.39
CA LEU A 128 -23.90 9.60 1.80
C LEU A 128 -23.91 11.10 2.13
N THR A 129 -23.34 11.92 1.25
CA THR A 129 -23.33 13.38 1.41
C THR A 129 -24.73 13.99 1.39
N GLU A 130 -25.60 13.56 0.47
CA GLU A 130 -27.00 14.00 0.42
C GLU A 130 -27.75 13.60 1.71
N CYS A 131 -27.53 12.38 2.21
CA CYS A 131 -28.12 11.95 3.47
C CYS A 131 -27.64 12.82 4.66
N CYS A 132 -26.35 13.14 4.72
CA CYS A 132 -25.82 14.03 5.77
C CYS A 132 -26.44 15.43 5.69
N ASP A 133 -26.53 16.00 4.48
CA ASP A 133 -27.12 17.32 4.27
C ASP A 133 -28.60 17.36 4.67
N GLU A 134 -29.39 16.37 4.26
CA GLU A 134 -30.82 16.26 4.60
C GLU A 134 -31.05 16.10 6.10
N LEU A 135 -30.17 15.39 6.81
CA LEU A 135 -30.29 15.13 8.23
C LEU A 135 -29.61 16.21 9.10
N GLY A 136 -28.88 17.16 8.49
CA GLY A 136 -28.11 18.17 9.21
C GLY A 136 -26.94 17.57 9.99
N ILE A 137 -26.40 16.43 9.53
CA ILE A 137 -25.23 15.76 10.10
C ILE A 137 -23.98 16.34 9.42
N PRO A 138 -23.01 16.87 10.18
CA PRO A 138 -21.78 17.37 9.58
C PRO A 138 -21.02 16.23 8.92
N PHE A 139 -20.57 16.46 7.67
CA PHE A 139 -19.65 15.59 6.98
C PHE A 139 -18.24 16.16 7.14
N ASP A 140 -17.53 15.68 8.16
CA ASP A 140 -16.17 16.14 8.46
C ASP A 140 -15.16 15.25 7.71
N GLY A 141 -14.62 15.74 6.59
CA GLY A 141 -13.60 15.01 5.83
C GLY A 141 -13.73 15.14 4.32
N VAL A 142 -13.07 14.25 3.65
CA VAL A 142 -13.06 14.15 2.17
C VAL A 142 -13.83 12.90 1.79
N ALA A 143 -14.82 13.04 0.93
CA ALA A 143 -15.56 11.91 0.35
C ALA A 143 -14.60 10.93 -0.34
N HIS A 144 -14.92 9.66 -0.29
CA HIS A 144 -14.08 8.56 -0.80
C HIS A 144 -12.76 8.40 0.00
N ARG A 145 -12.85 8.64 1.29
CA ARG A 145 -11.89 8.17 2.29
C ARG A 145 -12.65 7.29 3.28
N ALA A 146 -12.24 6.04 3.39
CA ALA A 146 -12.99 5.05 4.14
C ALA A 146 -13.32 5.50 5.58
N MET A 147 -12.40 6.15 6.29
CA MET A 147 -12.68 6.65 7.65
C MET A 147 -13.69 7.79 7.65
N SER A 148 -13.61 8.75 6.72
CA SER A 148 -14.58 9.86 6.66
C SER A 148 -15.99 9.35 6.39
N ASP A 149 -16.11 8.39 5.46
CA ASP A 149 -17.39 7.82 5.06
C ASP A 149 -17.96 6.90 6.17
N ALA A 150 -17.11 6.13 6.87
CA ALA A 150 -17.50 5.33 8.03
C ALA A 150 -17.97 6.18 9.21
N LEU A 151 -17.30 7.30 9.53
CA LEU A 151 -17.71 8.22 10.61
C LEU A 151 -19.03 8.91 10.29
N ALA A 152 -19.20 9.43 9.07
CA ALA A 152 -20.47 10.03 8.65
C ALA A 152 -21.61 8.99 8.73
N THR A 153 -21.36 7.77 8.28
CA THR A 153 -22.32 6.67 8.36
C THR A 153 -22.63 6.30 9.82
N ALA A 154 -21.63 6.33 10.72
CA ALA A 154 -21.84 6.08 12.14
C ALA A 154 -22.76 7.12 12.78
N HIS A 155 -22.62 8.40 12.43
CA HIS A 155 -23.55 9.45 12.89
C HIS A 155 -24.97 9.23 12.35
N ILE A 156 -25.12 8.83 11.07
CA ILE A 156 -26.43 8.48 10.50
C ILE A 156 -27.05 7.29 11.23
N VAL A 157 -26.27 6.25 11.51
CA VAL A 157 -26.75 5.07 12.25
C VAL A 157 -27.26 5.45 13.64
N SER A 158 -26.52 6.30 14.35
CA SER A 158 -26.92 6.79 15.67
C SER A 158 -28.20 7.61 15.59
N TRP A 159 -28.35 8.48 14.60
CA TRP A 159 -29.58 9.23 14.33
C TRP A 159 -30.78 8.29 14.08
N LEU A 160 -30.59 7.27 13.21
CA LEU A 160 -31.64 6.27 12.93
C LEU A 160 -32.02 5.46 14.19
N CYS A 161 -31.07 5.12 15.05
CA CYS A 161 -31.34 4.43 16.32
C CYS A 161 -32.11 5.32 17.31
N ALA A 162 -31.90 6.64 17.26
CA ALA A 162 -32.67 7.59 18.08
C ALA A 162 -34.13 7.72 17.61
N GLU A 163 -34.36 7.68 16.29
CA GLU A 163 -35.69 7.73 15.68
C GLU A 163 -36.46 6.39 15.87
N ASP A 164 -35.78 5.25 15.69
CA ASP A 164 -36.38 3.92 15.91
C ASP A 164 -35.49 3.05 16.81
N ARG A 165 -35.87 2.99 18.10
CA ARG A 165 -35.17 2.19 19.11
C ARG A 165 -35.17 0.67 18.83
N ARG A 166 -36.06 0.20 17.94
CA ARG A 166 -36.14 -1.21 17.55
C ARG A 166 -35.36 -1.54 16.29
N LEU A 167 -34.75 -0.55 15.69
CA LEU A 167 -33.98 -0.73 14.45
C LEU A 167 -32.96 -1.89 14.55
N LEU A 168 -32.27 -1.99 15.68
CA LEU A 168 -31.29 -3.03 15.92
C LEU A 168 -31.88 -4.42 16.10
N ASP A 169 -33.13 -4.57 16.50
CA ASP A 169 -33.73 -5.89 16.81
C ASP A 169 -33.70 -6.84 15.60
N SER A 170 -33.86 -6.30 14.40
CA SER A 170 -33.83 -7.05 13.16
C SER A 170 -32.41 -7.20 12.55
N HIS A 171 -31.41 -6.51 13.08
CA HIS A 171 -30.05 -6.46 12.53
C HIS A 171 -29.01 -7.05 13.50
N ARG A 172 -29.43 -7.59 14.65
CA ARG A 172 -28.51 -8.15 15.64
C ARG A 172 -27.83 -9.42 15.12
N LEU A 173 -26.54 -9.50 15.36
CA LEU A 173 -25.69 -10.67 15.08
C LEU A 173 -25.91 -11.77 16.15
N THR A 174 -27.14 -12.23 16.29
CA THR A 174 -27.49 -13.30 17.23
C THR A 174 -27.19 -14.65 16.63
N ASN A 175 -26.57 -15.52 17.42
CA ASN A 175 -26.21 -16.90 17.02
C ASN A 175 -25.24 -17.03 15.82
N ILE A 176 -24.50 -15.97 15.50
CA ILE A 176 -23.46 -16.02 14.47
C ILE A 176 -22.24 -16.74 15.03
N VAL A 177 -21.85 -17.83 14.34
CA VAL A 177 -20.61 -18.56 14.63
C VAL A 177 -19.51 -18.03 13.70
N TRP A 178 -18.71 -17.13 14.24
CA TRP A 178 -17.59 -16.56 13.50
C TRP A 178 -16.43 -17.55 13.36
N PRO A 179 -15.71 -17.54 12.22
CA PRO A 179 -14.50 -18.34 12.06
C PRO A 179 -13.41 -17.86 13.03
N SER A 180 -12.48 -18.74 13.35
CA SER A 180 -11.33 -18.38 14.16
C SER A 180 -10.16 -17.99 13.25
N VAL A 181 -9.83 -16.72 13.24
CA VAL A 181 -8.63 -16.17 12.58
C VAL A 181 -7.83 -15.45 13.64
N PRO A 182 -6.54 -15.79 13.85
CA PRO A 182 -5.72 -15.11 14.86
C PRO A 182 -5.54 -13.63 14.52
N ALA A 183 -5.79 -12.75 15.49
CA ALA A 183 -5.41 -11.35 15.38
C ALA A 183 -3.89 -11.23 15.56
N LEU A 184 -3.24 -10.55 14.65
CA LEU A 184 -1.79 -10.34 14.68
C LEU A 184 -1.42 -8.98 15.29
N HIS A 185 -2.42 -8.13 15.58
CA HIS A 185 -2.26 -6.74 16.02
C HIS A 185 -1.33 -5.98 15.06
N THR A 186 -1.63 -6.14 13.78
CA THR A 186 -0.88 -5.55 12.67
C THR A 186 -0.88 -4.03 12.79
N GLN A 187 0.27 -3.42 12.62
CA GLN A 187 0.37 -1.98 12.65
C GLN A 187 -0.43 -1.38 11.49
N CYS A 188 -1.42 -0.55 11.81
CA CYS A 188 -2.17 0.20 10.82
C CYS A 188 -1.25 1.16 10.06
N TYR A 189 -1.45 1.27 8.77
CA TYR A 189 -0.72 2.17 7.87
C TYR A 189 -1.71 3.10 7.17
N ARG A 190 -1.75 4.37 7.58
CA ARG A 190 -2.74 5.34 7.12
C ARG A 190 -2.22 6.19 5.97
N ARG A 191 -3.10 6.92 5.29
CA ARG A 191 -2.73 7.86 4.22
C ARG A 191 -1.73 8.92 4.69
N GLU A 192 -1.84 9.37 5.95
CA GLU A 192 -0.92 10.32 6.55
C GLU A 192 0.49 9.73 6.71
N ASP A 193 0.59 8.45 7.00
CA ASP A 193 1.87 7.73 7.09
C ASP A 193 2.52 7.64 5.72
N ALA A 194 1.75 7.29 4.67
CA ALA A 194 2.21 7.30 3.29
C ALA A 194 2.70 8.71 2.88
N THR A 195 1.92 9.76 3.17
CA THR A 195 2.28 11.15 2.86
C THR A 195 3.54 11.58 3.62
N ARG A 196 3.65 11.24 4.90
CA ARG A 196 4.84 11.57 5.72
C ARG A 196 6.09 10.90 5.17
N MET A 197 5.99 9.67 4.71
CA MET A 197 7.10 8.94 4.12
C MET A 197 7.50 9.47 2.73
N GLN A 198 6.54 10.00 1.97
CA GLN A 198 6.82 10.69 0.70
C GLN A 198 7.46 12.08 0.94
N ALA A 199 7.20 12.71 2.07
CA ALA A 199 7.84 13.96 2.48
C ALA A 199 9.27 13.76 3.02
N GLU A 200 9.64 12.54 3.44
CA GLU A 200 11.05 12.20 3.60
C GLU A 200 11.72 12.28 2.21
N PRO A 201 12.92 12.89 2.12
CA PRO A 201 13.60 12.96 0.83
C PRO A 201 13.67 11.53 0.28
N PRO A 202 13.26 11.31 -0.98
CA PRO A 202 13.20 9.99 -1.56
C PRO A 202 14.51 9.28 -1.31
N GLY A 203 14.43 8.06 -0.78
CA GLY A 203 15.62 7.27 -0.50
C GLY A 203 16.49 7.18 -1.75
N PHE A 204 17.78 6.98 -1.57
CA PHE A 204 18.77 6.95 -2.65
C PHE A 204 18.29 6.14 -3.89
N LEU A 205 17.74 4.95 -3.69
CA LEU A 205 17.22 4.11 -4.77
C LEU A 205 16.00 4.72 -5.50
N GLN A 206 15.12 5.40 -4.79
CA GLN A 206 13.95 6.04 -5.38
C GLN A 206 14.32 7.28 -6.21
N ARG A 207 15.35 8.03 -5.80
CA ARG A 207 15.96 9.12 -6.61
C ARG A 207 16.61 8.61 -7.88
N ILE A 208 17.08 7.37 -7.87
CA ILE A 208 17.74 6.70 -8.97
C ILE A 208 16.72 6.18 -9.99
N ALA A 209 15.66 5.52 -9.56
CA ALA A 209 14.60 5.01 -10.45
C ALA A 209 14.05 6.11 -11.37
N THR A 210 14.02 7.37 -10.88
CA THR A 210 13.61 8.54 -11.68
C THR A 210 14.71 9.12 -12.57
N LYS A 211 15.99 8.76 -12.36
CA LYS A 211 17.15 9.35 -13.07
C LYS A 211 17.87 8.41 -14.03
N ILE A 212 17.66 7.11 -13.89
CA ILE A 212 18.19 6.16 -14.88
C ILE A 212 17.38 6.31 -16.17
N HIS A 213 17.67 7.34 -16.94
CA HIS A 213 17.39 7.34 -18.36
C HIS A 213 18.51 6.52 -18.99
N HIS A 214 18.13 5.42 -19.64
CA HIS A 214 19.03 4.49 -20.28
C HIS A 214 19.76 5.18 -21.46
N ASP A 215 20.89 5.81 -21.17
CA ASP A 215 21.92 6.08 -22.18
C ASP A 215 22.80 4.82 -22.25
N VAL A 216 22.34 3.84 -23.01
CA VAL A 216 23.10 2.59 -23.18
C VAL A 216 23.21 2.28 -24.66
N ASP A 217 24.32 2.70 -25.23
CA ASP A 217 24.71 2.45 -26.64
C ASP A 217 25.07 0.97 -26.95
N ALA A 218 24.90 0.02 -26.01
CA ALA A 218 25.42 -1.33 -26.18
C ALA A 218 24.47 -2.48 -25.75
N GLU A 219 23.30 -2.25 -25.20
CA GLU A 219 22.44 -3.33 -24.73
C GLU A 219 21.30 -3.63 -25.70
N THR A 220 21.02 -4.93 -25.89
CA THR A 220 19.89 -5.34 -26.72
C THR A 220 18.56 -4.87 -26.10
N PRO A 221 17.50 -4.58 -26.89
CA PRO A 221 16.19 -4.19 -26.36
C PRO A 221 15.65 -5.13 -25.27
N ASN A 222 16.00 -6.41 -25.33
CA ASN A 222 15.60 -7.41 -24.36
C ASN A 222 16.27 -7.21 -22.99
N VAL A 223 17.56 -6.87 -22.97
CA VAL A 223 18.29 -6.55 -21.73
C VAL A 223 17.74 -5.27 -21.11
N LEU A 224 17.44 -4.24 -21.91
CA LEU A 224 16.83 -3.00 -21.42
C LEU A 224 15.45 -3.24 -20.79
N ALA A 225 14.62 -4.08 -21.42
CA ALA A 225 13.31 -4.44 -20.87
C ALA A 225 13.44 -5.20 -19.54
N TYR A 226 14.41 -6.09 -19.42
CA TYR A 226 14.72 -6.79 -18.17
C TYR A 226 15.21 -5.82 -17.07
N LEU A 227 16.15 -4.93 -17.39
CA LEU A 227 16.65 -3.93 -16.45
C LEU A 227 15.57 -2.96 -15.95
N ALA A 228 14.62 -2.60 -16.82
CA ALA A 228 13.47 -1.80 -16.40
C ALA A 228 12.59 -2.54 -15.38
N LEU A 229 12.43 -3.86 -15.51
CA LEU A 229 11.75 -4.68 -14.53
C LEU A 229 12.54 -4.78 -13.21
N VAL A 230 13.85 -5.02 -13.28
CA VAL A 230 14.74 -5.02 -12.11
C VAL A 230 14.65 -3.70 -11.36
N GLY A 231 14.69 -2.56 -12.05
CA GLY A 231 14.58 -1.23 -11.45
C GLY A 231 13.27 -1.03 -10.69
N ARG A 232 12.17 -1.51 -11.24
CA ARG A 232 10.84 -1.42 -10.61
C ARG A 232 10.71 -2.32 -9.38
N ILE A 233 11.23 -3.56 -9.45
CA ILE A 233 11.18 -4.52 -8.33
C ILE A 233 12.07 -4.05 -7.17
N LEU A 234 13.22 -3.44 -7.46
CA LEU A 234 14.14 -2.97 -6.43
C LEU A 234 13.75 -1.61 -5.80
N GLU A 235 12.61 -1.01 -6.18
CA GLU A 235 12.15 0.27 -5.59
C GLU A 235 11.93 0.16 -4.08
N ASP A 236 11.41 -0.96 -3.58
CA ASP A 236 11.17 -1.20 -2.15
C ASP A 236 12.30 -1.94 -1.43
N ARG A 237 13.36 -2.36 -2.15
CA ARG A 237 14.55 -3.11 -1.63
C ARG A 237 14.25 -4.51 -1.09
N ILE A 238 13.11 -5.05 -1.42
CA ILE A 238 12.70 -6.41 -1.06
C ILE A 238 12.38 -7.12 -2.38
N ILE A 239 12.87 -8.32 -2.56
CA ILE A 239 12.41 -9.20 -3.63
C ILE A 239 11.63 -10.30 -2.94
N ASP A 240 10.31 -10.30 -3.13
CA ASP A 240 9.47 -11.38 -2.67
C ASP A 240 9.48 -12.56 -3.67
N ALA A 241 8.87 -13.69 -3.26
CA ALA A 241 8.84 -14.89 -4.09
C ALA A 241 8.12 -14.68 -5.44
N SER A 242 7.13 -13.81 -5.50
CA SER A 242 6.39 -13.48 -6.72
C SER A 242 7.23 -12.64 -7.68
N GLU A 243 8.01 -11.71 -7.14
CA GLU A 243 8.93 -10.86 -7.89
C GLU A 243 10.15 -11.64 -8.40
N GLU A 244 10.64 -12.59 -7.59
CA GLU A 244 11.68 -13.53 -8.02
C GLU A 244 11.19 -14.35 -9.22
N ASP A 245 9.98 -14.92 -9.15
CA ASP A 245 9.36 -15.65 -10.25
C ASP A 245 9.17 -14.75 -11.48
N ALA A 246 8.72 -13.49 -11.29
CA ALA A 246 8.55 -12.54 -12.37
C ALA A 246 9.89 -12.19 -13.08
N LEU A 247 10.99 -12.07 -12.34
CA LEU A 247 12.31 -11.87 -12.90
C LEU A 247 12.78 -13.10 -13.71
N VAL A 248 12.55 -14.30 -13.19
CA VAL A 248 12.88 -15.55 -13.90
C VAL A 248 12.06 -15.67 -15.18
N ASP A 249 10.74 -15.46 -15.10
CA ASP A 249 9.85 -15.53 -16.27
C ASP A 249 10.22 -14.46 -17.33
N ALA A 250 10.54 -13.24 -16.90
CA ALA A 250 10.99 -12.20 -17.81
C ALA A 250 12.30 -12.58 -18.51
N ALA A 251 13.28 -13.12 -17.78
CA ALA A 251 14.53 -13.58 -18.34
C ALA A 251 14.32 -14.68 -19.40
N LEU A 252 13.43 -15.64 -19.12
CA LEU A 252 13.09 -16.72 -20.04
C LEU A 252 12.33 -16.20 -21.28
N ASN A 253 11.31 -15.37 -21.08
CA ASN A 253 10.51 -14.79 -22.17
C ASN A 253 11.33 -13.89 -23.10
N LEU A 254 12.29 -13.16 -22.54
CA LEU A 254 13.23 -12.31 -23.28
C LEU A 254 14.43 -13.09 -23.85
N GLN A 255 14.48 -14.41 -23.59
CA GLN A 255 15.54 -15.31 -24.06
C GLN A 255 16.96 -14.86 -23.66
N LEU A 256 17.10 -14.32 -22.45
CA LEU A 256 18.39 -13.86 -21.95
C LEU A 256 19.26 -15.04 -21.50
N SER A 257 20.50 -15.05 -21.93
CA SER A 257 21.50 -16.01 -21.44
C SER A 257 21.98 -15.61 -20.03
N LYS A 258 22.50 -16.58 -19.28
CA LYS A 258 23.12 -16.30 -17.97
C LYS A 258 24.18 -15.20 -18.04
N ALA A 259 25.02 -15.21 -19.09
CA ALA A 259 26.05 -14.19 -19.26
C ALA A 259 25.47 -12.78 -19.46
N GLN A 260 24.34 -12.67 -20.18
CA GLN A 260 23.63 -11.40 -20.36
C GLN A 260 22.98 -10.94 -19.05
N LEU A 261 22.39 -11.84 -18.26
CA LEU A 261 21.85 -11.52 -16.94
C LEU A 261 22.93 -11.05 -15.97
N ASP A 262 24.05 -11.79 -15.88
CA ASP A 262 25.19 -11.40 -15.04
C ASP A 262 25.78 -10.05 -15.47
N SER A 263 25.80 -9.76 -16.76
CA SER A 263 26.22 -8.46 -17.29
C SER A 263 25.23 -7.35 -16.95
N ALA A 264 23.95 -7.60 -17.14
CA ALA A 264 22.89 -6.66 -16.83
C ALA A 264 22.88 -6.27 -15.33
N HIS A 265 23.00 -7.26 -14.44
CA HIS A 265 23.08 -7.02 -13.00
C HIS A 265 24.30 -6.20 -12.60
N ARG A 266 25.48 -6.48 -13.20
CA ARG A 266 26.69 -5.67 -12.96
C ARG A 266 26.54 -4.25 -13.49
N THR A 267 25.99 -4.08 -14.69
CA THR A 267 25.72 -2.75 -15.25
C THR A 267 24.76 -1.96 -14.37
N TYR A 268 23.68 -2.60 -13.89
CA TYR A 268 22.75 -1.97 -12.98
C TYR A 268 23.43 -1.48 -11.69
N LEU A 269 24.21 -2.36 -11.04
CA LEU A 269 24.94 -2.03 -9.82
C LEU A 269 26.00 -0.93 -10.06
N HIS A 270 26.68 -0.94 -11.22
CA HIS A 270 27.63 0.10 -11.60
C HIS A 270 26.93 1.46 -11.75
N ASN A 271 25.80 1.51 -12.45
CA ASN A 271 25.02 2.74 -12.62
C ASN A 271 24.53 3.30 -11.27
N LEU A 272 24.13 2.42 -10.34
CA LEU A 272 23.81 2.80 -8.98
C LEU A 272 25.02 3.43 -8.26
N ALA A 273 26.19 2.84 -8.41
CA ALA A 273 27.43 3.36 -7.80
C ALA A 273 27.84 4.73 -8.38
N VAL A 274 27.72 4.93 -9.70
CA VAL A 274 27.96 6.23 -10.36
C VAL A 274 27.03 7.32 -9.78
N LEU A 275 25.77 6.99 -9.57
CA LEU A 275 24.80 7.93 -9.03
C LEU A 275 25.03 8.20 -7.54
N ALA A 276 25.48 7.21 -6.76
CA ALA A 276 25.86 7.40 -5.36
C ALA A 276 27.07 8.33 -5.21
N LEU A 277 27.96 8.31 -6.19
CA LEU A 277 29.17 9.15 -6.22
C LEU A 277 28.94 10.53 -6.85
N ALA A 278 27.71 10.86 -7.29
CA ALA A 278 27.44 12.10 -8.02
C ALA A 278 27.74 13.39 -7.21
N ASP A 279 27.65 13.33 -5.88
CA ASP A 279 28.03 14.43 -4.98
C ASP A 279 29.47 14.31 -4.44
N GLY A 280 30.21 13.28 -4.86
CA GLY A 280 31.60 13.04 -4.51
C GLY A 280 31.82 12.22 -3.23
N VAL A 281 30.77 11.84 -2.50
CA VAL A 281 30.87 11.07 -1.26
C VAL A 281 29.75 10.05 -1.16
N VAL A 282 30.11 8.78 -1.01
CA VAL A 282 29.11 7.72 -0.72
C VAL A 282 28.82 7.71 0.77
N SER A 283 27.62 8.10 1.16
CA SER A 283 27.16 8.05 2.55
C SER A 283 27.06 6.60 3.06
N GLU A 284 27.05 6.42 4.39
CA GLU A 284 26.85 5.08 4.96
C GLU A 284 25.46 4.48 4.61
N ALA A 285 24.45 5.32 4.40
CA ALA A 285 23.14 4.88 3.95
C ALA A 285 23.19 4.35 2.52
N GLU A 286 23.81 5.09 1.60
CA GLU A 286 24.00 4.68 0.22
C GLU A 286 24.84 3.41 0.10
N ARG A 287 25.90 3.29 0.90
CA ARG A 287 26.72 2.09 0.94
C ARG A 287 25.93 0.86 1.38
N ARG A 288 25.08 1.00 2.43
CA ARG A 288 24.20 -0.09 2.87
C ARG A 288 23.21 -0.49 1.79
N ASP A 289 22.65 0.47 1.06
CA ASP A 289 21.73 0.23 -0.04
C ASP A 289 22.41 -0.49 -1.20
N LEU A 290 23.60 -0.06 -1.60
CA LEU A 290 24.39 -0.74 -2.64
C LEU A 290 24.72 -2.18 -2.25
N HIS A 291 25.06 -2.44 -0.98
CA HIS A 291 25.28 -3.80 -0.48
C HIS A 291 24.01 -4.65 -0.52
N ALA A 292 22.86 -4.07 -0.18
CA ALA A 292 21.57 -4.76 -0.23
C ALA A 292 21.23 -5.16 -1.67
N VAL A 293 21.33 -4.22 -2.62
CA VAL A 293 21.08 -4.48 -4.04
C VAL A 293 22.07 -5.49 -4.62
N ALA A 294 23.36 -5.37 -4.33
CA ALA A 294 24.36 -6.34 -4.78
C ALA A 294 23.98 -7.77 -4.37
N ARG A 295 23.57 -7.95 -3.11
CA ARG A 295 23.13 -9.25 -2.59
C ARG A 295 21.87 -9.77 -3.28
N LEU A 296 20.87 -8.90 -3.49
CA LEU A 296 19.62 -9.26 -4.16
C LEU A 296 19.85 -9.67 -5.62
N LEU A 297 20.81 -9.03 -6.29
CA LEU A 297 21.21 -9.37 -7.66
C LEU A 297 22.22 -10.54 -7.73
N GLY A 298 22.49 -11.23 -6.63
CA GLY A 298 23.43 -12.35 -6.57
C GLY A 298 24.88 -11.96 -6.85
N GLN A 299 25.24 -10.67 -6.65
CA GLN A 299 26.61 -10.18 -6.82
C GLN A 299 27.36 -10.25 -5.49
N ASP A 300 28.65 -10.61 -5.53
CA ASP A 300 29.47 -10.70 -4.33
C ASP A 300 29.78 -9.31 -3.78
N ASN A 301 29.59 -9.14 -2.47
CA ASN A 301 29.92 -7.90 -1.77
C ASN A 301 31.40 -7.49 -1.91
N SER A 302 32.31 -8.45 -2.12
CA SER A 302 33.72 -8.16 -2.37
C SER A 302 33.96 -7.44 -3.70
N GLN A 303 33.01 -7.51 -4.62
CA GLN A 303 33.09 -6.83 -5.92
C GLN A 303 32.61 -5.38 -5.85
N LEU A 304 31.85 -5.00 -4.81
CA LEU A 304 31.27 -3.66 -4.70
C LEU A 304 32.33 -2.56 -4.59
N ASP A 305 33.42 -2.80 -3.86
CA ASP A 305 34.51 -1.83 -3.75
C ASP A 305 35.16 -1.58 -5.14
N GLY A 306 35.36 -2.64 -5.94
CA GLY A 306 35.84 -2.52 -7.32
C GLY A 306 34.84 -1.79 -8.25
N VAL A 307 33.53 -1.97 -8.03
CA VAL A 307 32.50 -1.24 -8.77
C VAL A 307 32.52 0.25 -8.41
N LEU A 308 32.67 0.59 -7.13
CA LEU A 308 32.78 1.98 -6.66
C LEU A 308 34.06 2.66 -7.19
N GLU A 309 35.20 1.97 -7.20
CA GLU A 309 36.45 2.47 -7.79
C GLU A 309 36.30 2.75 -9.29
N THR A 310 35.67 1.83 -10.03
CA THR A 310 35.42 1.99 -11.46
C THR A 310 34.46 3.15 -11.74
N ALA A 311 33.41 3.30 -10.95
CA ALA A 311 32.45 4.40 -11.04
C ALA A 311 33.12 5.75 -10.74
N ALA A 312 33.97 5.82 -9.73
CA ALA A 312 34.73 7.02 -9.39
C ALA A 312 35.70 7.43 -10.52
N ALA A 313 36.41 6.45 -11.14
CA ALA A 313 37.30 6.71 -12.27
C ALA A 313 36.51 7.24 -13.49
N GLN A 314 35.30 6.72 -13.73
CA GLN A 314 34.43 7.19 -14.82
C GLN A 314 34.01 8.65 -14.61
N LEU A 315 33.57 9.00 -13.39
CA LEU A 315 33.17 10.38 -13.06
C LEU A 315 34.37 11.36 -13.18
N ALA A 316 35.56 10.95 -12.76
CA ALA A 316 36.75 11.76 -12.88
C ALA A 316 37.16 11.99 -14.37
N SER A 317 36.88 11.03 -15.24
CA SER A 317 37.17 11.16 -16.69
C SER A 317 36.13 12.04 -17.42
N THR A 318 34.89 12.09 -16.92
CA THR A 318 33.80 12.89 -17.51
C THR A 318 33.83 14.35 -17.05
N ASN A 319 34.52 14.68 -15.95
CA ASN A 319 34.56 16.05 -15.38
C ASN A 319 36.04 16.50 -15.10
N PRO A 320 36.87 16.79 -16.11
CA PRO A 320 38.30 17.15 -15.92
C PRO A 320 38.55 18.53 -15.32
N GLY A 321 37.52 19.23 -14.77
CA GLY A 321 37.55 20.65 -14.47
C GLY A 321 37.52 21.08 -13.00
N HIS A 322 37.75 20.22 -11.99
CA HIS A 322 37.81 20.66 -10.56
C HIS A 322 39.05 20.12 -9.81
N THR A 323 40.25 20.27 -10.40
CA THR A 323 41.46 20.32 -9.57
C THR A 323 41.56 21.71 -8.96
N LYS A 324 41.28 21.83 -7.65
CA LYS A 324 41.66 22.99 -6.86
C LYS A 324 43.17 23.17 -7.00
N SER A 325 43.57 24.26 -7.66
CA SER A 325 44.92 24.76 -7.55
C SER A 325 45.11 25.29 -6.11
N THR A 326 45.84 24.54 -5.31
CA THR A 326 46.51 25.11 -4.15
C THR A 326 47.65 25.95 -4.71
N ASP A 327 47.41 27.26 -4.79
CA ASP A 327 48.47 28.23 -5.01
C ASP A 327 48.95 28.69 -3.64
N GLU A 328 50.01 28.08 -3.13
CA GLU A 328 50.89 28.65 -2.12
C GLU A 328 51.83 29.61 -2.85
N SER A 329 51.68 30.86 -2.60
CA SER A 329 52.79 31.82 -2.68
C SER A 329 52.48 33.06 -1.90
N GLU A 330 53.15 33.19 -0.74
CA GLU A 330 54.05 34.26 -0.36
C GLU A 330 53.56 35.69 -0.66
N PHE A 331 53.17 36.44 0.35
CA PHE A 331 53.89 37.56 0.95
C PHE A 331 53.09 38.11 2.13
#